data_680138cbdd2b33764211751ec094912d
#
_entry.id   680138cbdd2b33764211751ec094912d
#
_cell.length_a   1.000
_cell.length_b   1.000
_cell.length_c   1.000
_cell.angle_alpha   90.00
_cell.angle_beta   90.00
_cell.angle_gamma   90.00
#
_symmetry.space_group_name_H-M   'P 1'
#
loop_
_entity.id
_entity.type
_entity.pdbx_description
1 polymer ?
#
loop_
_entity_poly.entity_id
_entity_poly.type
_entity_poly.pdbx_seq_one_letter_code
_entity_poly.pdbx_strand_id
1 'polypeptide(L)'
;MKKIIFIACALTCTVSLYAGHSKELKLMSPEGVHEVMFRQERISSSVNEMVYQVKYRGREVVGNSRAGLQLDNRTWELALARKINQANCWMDNLEVDSVIYQPAVDKTWHPLYGERSTIHDAYNAATMYLSKKDGSNYRLNIEVRAYDEGIAFRYFFPEHPQAIFHKVVGDLTEYTFSSGAVAWTEQWAQAPFERLAINDIKLPVERALTVELPNGLWVALTDADVDDWCLTKFVASPTKQNTLTSVMYSPVDIVTYYATPWKIIMAADKPGELLEHNDIIQNLNPPCEITDTDWIRPGKIMRETTITTEGAIATIDFCAAHHIPYMLFDWQWYMPCTSHDGDATKVVSKLDMPRVIAYGKEKGVGVWVYVNQHALMKQMRELFPLLHKWGVVGVKSGFVQYASHRWATW
;
A
#
# COMPACT_ATOMS: atom_id res chain seq x y z
N MET A 1 50.26 -41.98 25.22
CA MET A 1 49.02 -41.17 25.38
C MET A 1 49.34 -39.76 24.88
N LYS A 2 48.95 -39.46 23.64
CA LYS A 2 49.13 -38.14 23.03
C LYS A 2 47.87 -37.31 23.28
N LYS A 3 47.99 -36.21 24.00
CA LYS A 3 46.90 -35.23 24.18
C LYS A 3 46.79 -34.36 22.95
N ILE A 4 45.65 -34.40 22.26
CA ILE A 4 45.29 -33.50 21.18
C ILE A 4 44.59 -32.31 21.82
N ILE A 5 45.18 -31.13 21.67
CA ILE A 5 44.58 -29.86 22.07
C ILE A 5 43.78 -29.33 20.86
N PHE A 6 42.44 -29.24 21.01
CA PHE A 6 41.59 -28.52 20.06
C PHE A 6 41.61 -27.02 20.41
N ILE A 7 42.18 -26.22 19.52
CA ILE A 7 42.05 -24.76 19.58
C ILE A 7 40.78 -24.42 18.80
N ALA A 8 39.71 -24.02 19.53
CA ALA A 8 38.53 -23.46 18.93
C ALA A 8 38.78 -21.97 18.60
N CYS A 9 38.96 -21.64 17.33
CA CYS A 9 38.93 -20.27 16.85
C CYS A 9 37.50 -19.77 16.84
N ALA A 10 37.12 -18.99 17.85
CA ALA A 10 35.88 -18.23 17.84
C ALA A 10 36.09 -17.00 16.92
N LEU A 11 35.52 -17.04 15.70
CA LEU A 11 35.38 -15.86 14.88
C LEU A 11 34.26 -15.00 15.50
N THR A 12 34.62 -14.01 16.27
CA THR A 12 33.72 -12.92 16.66
C THR A 12 33.56 -11.98 15.47
N CYS A 13 32.46 -12.14 14.73
CA CYS A 13 31.99 -11.12 13.79
C CYS A 13 31.54 -9.90 14.60
N THR A 14 32.42 -8.93 14.77
CA THR A 14 32.04 -7.60 15.24
C THR A 14 31.33 -6.87 14.10
N VAL A 15 30.00 -6.85 14.15
CA VAL A 15 29.19 -5.95 13.31
C VAL A 15 29.46 -4.55 13.81
N SER A 16 30.36 -3.83 13.14
CA SER A 16 30.55 -2.40 13.36
C SER A 16 29.33 -1.66 12.80
N LEU A 17 28.44 -1.21 13.67
CA LEU A 17 27.45 -0.19 13.34
C LEU A 17 28.19 1.11 13.01
N TYR A 18 28.39 1.36 11.73
CA TYR A 18 28.89 2.64 11.27
C TYR A 18 27.78 3.68 11.39
N ALA A 19 27.72 4.40 12.49
CA ALA A 19 27.03 5.68 12.58
C ALA A 19 27.91 6.73 11.88
N GLY A 20 27.78 6.83 10.57
CA GLY A 20 28.42 7.89 9.80
C GLY A 20 27.67 9.20 10.00
N HIS A 21 28.36 10.31 10.24
CA HIS A 21 27.83 11.66 10.25
C HIS A 21 27.50 12.15 8.82
N SER A 22 27.09 11.27 7.93
CA SER A 22 26.66 11.63 6.58
C SER A 22 25.32 12.34 6.66
N LYS A 23 25.24 13.53 6.08
CA LYS A 23 23.97 14.25 5.87
C LYS A 23 23.17 13.73 4.67
N GLU A 24 23.63 12.67 4.05
CA GLU A 24 23.03 12.01 2.90
C GLU A 24 22.84 10.52 3.20
N LEU A 25 21.69 9.97 2.80
CA LEU A 25 21.44 8.55 2.76
C LEU A 25 21.65 8.09 1.33
N LYS A 26 22.53 7.11 1.14
CA LYS A 26 22.72 6.43 -0.15
C LYS A 26 22.59 4.92 0.09
N LEU A 27 21.63 4.30 -0.58
CA LEU A 27 21.32 2.88 -0.40
C LEU A 27 21.22 2.19 -1.76
N MET A 28 21.80 1.00 -1.85
CA MET A 28 21.73 0.13 -3.02
C MET A 28 20.98 -1.15 -2.66
N SER A 29 20.30 -1.75 -3.63
CA SER A 29 19.71 -3.08 -3.50
C SER A 29 20.80 -4.16 -3.34
N PRO A 30 20.46 -5.40 -2.93
CA PRO A 30 21.43 -6.47 -2.69
C PRO A 30 22.35 -6.74 -3.88
N GLU A 31 21.84 -6.80 -5.10
CA GLU A 31 22.61 -6.98 -6.34
C GLU A 31 23.11 -5.66 -6.94
N GLY A 32 22.84 -4.51 -6.30
CA GLY A 32 23.25 -3.19 -6.77
C GLY A 32 22.50 -2.68 -8.00
N VAL A 33 21.33 -3.26 -8.31
CA VAL A 33 20.53 -2.90 -9.49
C VAL A 33 19.82 -1.58 -9.30
N HIS A 34 19.23 -1.36 -8.11
CA HIS A 34 18.60 -0.10 -7.73
C HIS A 34 19.47 0.69 -6.76
N GLU A 35 19.49 2.00 -6.94
CA GLU A 35 20.15 2.96 -6.04
C GLU A 35 19.14 4.06 -5.69
N VAL A 36 19.07 4.43 -4.42
CA VAL A 36 18.33 5.60 -3.95
C VAL A 36 19.24 6.49 -3.13
N MET A 37 19.07 7.80 -3.29
CA MET A 37 19.78 8.81 -2.51
C MET A 37 18.77 9.82 -1.96
N PHE A 38 18.86 10.10 -0.65
CA PHE A 38 18.17 11.21 0.01
C PHE A 38 19.19 12.22 0.52
N ARG A 39 18.92 13.51 0.32
CA ARG A 39 19.74 14.60 0.80
C ARG A 39 18.92 15.86 1.05
N GLN A 40 19.47 16.75 1.84
CA GLN A 40 18.93 18.11 1.93
C GLN A 40 19.41 18.97 0.74
N GLU A 41 18.50 19.77 0.23
CA GLU A 41 18.80 20.77 -0.78
C GLU A 41 18.32 22.16 -0.32
N ARG A 42 19.17 23.16 -0.50
CA ARG A 42 18.82 24.53 -0.16
C ARG A 42 18.07 25.18 -1.31
N ILE A 43 16.78 25.44 -1.09
CA ILE A 43 15.90 26.03 -2.10
C ILE A 43 15.93 27.56 -2.05
N SER A 44 16.08 28.15 -0.86
CA SER A 44 16.22 29.60 -0.68
C SER A 44 17.12 29.93 0.50
N SER A 45 17.30 31.21 0.79
CA SER A 45 18.07 31.65 1.94
C SER A 45 17.55 31.13 3.29
N SER A 46 16.25 30.77 3.35
CA SER A 46 15.55 30.39 4.60
C SER A 46 14.92 28.99 4.54
N VAL A 47 14.97 28.29 3.39
CA VAL A 47 14.29 27.01 3.21
C VAL A 47 15.26 25.96 2.68
N ASN A 48 15.38 24.87 3.44
CA ASN A 48 15.95 23.60 2.99
C ASN A 48 14.82 22.58 2.82
N GLU A 49 14.84 21.82 1.73
CA GLU A 49 13.92 20.72 1.47
C GLU A 49 14.65 19.39 1.47
N MET A 50 13.93 18.32 1.74
CA MET A 50 14.42 16.97 1.54
C MET A 50 14.13 16.57 0.11
N VAL A 51 15.14 16.13 -0.61
CA VAL A 51 15.04 15.64 -2.00
C VAL A 51 15.61 14.24 -2.13
N TYR A 52 15.12 13.52 -3.13
CA TYR A 52 15.61 12.16 -3.43
C TYR A 52 15.76 11.93 -4.93
N GLN A 53 16.51 10.90 -5.26
CA GLN A 53 16.73 10.41 -6.62
C GLN A 53 16.76 8.89 -6.61
N VAL A 54 16.31 8.27 -7.71
CA VAL A 54 16.35 6.81 -7.90
C VAL A 54 16.99 6.49 -9.23
N LYS A 55 17.89 5.48 -9.24
CA LYS A 55 18.51 4.94 -10.43
C LYS A 55 18.30 3.44 -10.53
N TYR A 56 18.27 2.95 -11.76
CA TYR A 56 18.27 1.53 -12.10
C TYR A 56 19.43 1.23 -13.03
N ARG A 57 20.35 0.36 -12.60
CA ARG A 57 21.59 0.04 -13.34
C ARG A 57 22.33 1.29 -13.81
N GLY A 58 22.45 2.29 -12.91
CA GLY A 58 23.10 3.57 -13.18
C GLY A 58 22.31 4.56 -14.04
N ARG A 59 21.18 4.16 -14.65
CA ARG A 59 20.30 5.05 -15.42
C ARG A 59 19.30 5.74 -14.50
N GLU A 60 19.03 7.01 -14.72
CA GLU A 60 18.04 7.76 -13.95
C GLU A 60 16.63 7.22 -14.19
N VAL A 61 15.91 6.95 -13.10
CA VAL A 61 14.51 6.53 -13.04
C VAL A 61 13.66 7.69 -12.54
N VAL A 62 14.00 8.23 -11.36
CA VAL A 62 13.41 9.43 -10.79
C VAL A 62 14.53 10.41 -10.51
N GLY A 63 14.47 11.57 -11.16
CA GLY A 63 15.40 12.68 -10.96
C GLY A 63 15.15 13.41 -9.64
N ASN A 64 15.83 14.54 -9.45
CA ASN A 64 15.73 15.31 -8.21
C ASN A 64 14.28 15.67 -7.87
N SER A 65 13.72 15.03 -6.85
CA SER A 65 12.31 15.08 -6.46
C SER A 65 12.17 15.40 -4.99
N ARG A 66 11.20 16.24 -4.65
CA ARG A 66 10.90 16.58 -3.26
C ARG A 66 10.31 15.37 -2.53
N ALA A 67 10.75 15.17 -1.28
CA ALA A 67 10.10 14.27 -0.33
C ALA A 67 9.48 15.10 0.79
N GLY A 68 8.19 14.87 1.10
CA GLY A 68 7.58 15.63 2.17
C GLY A 68 6.09 15.40 2.39
N LEU A 69 5.65 15.87 3.55
CA LEU A 69 4.25 15.89 3.97
C LEU A 69 3.86 17.29 4.42
N GLN A 70 2.61 17.65 4.22
CA GLN A 70 2.02 18.87 4.74
C GLN A 70 1.13 18.55 5.95
N LEU A 71 1.39 19.21 7.07
CA LEU A 71 0.59 19.08 8.30
C LEU A 71 -0.26 20.32 8.54
N ASP A 72 -1.45 20.11 9.10
CA ASP A 72 -2.31 21.20 9.55
C ASP A 72 -2.81 20.94 10.97
N ASN A 73 -2.28 21.68 11.93
CA ASN A 73 -2.64 21.56 13.33
C ASN A 73 -3.61 22.64 13.83
N ARG A 74 -4.18 23.45 12.93
CA ARG A 74 -5.14 24.52 13.29
C ARG A 74 -6.36 24.00 14.04
N THR A 75 -6.80 22.78 13.74
CA THR A 75 -7.93 22.16 14.43
C THR A 75 -7.65 21.96 15.92
N TRP A 76 -6.40 21.64 16.28
CA TRP A 76 -5.99 21.48 17.66
C TRP A 76 -5.88 22.80 18.39
N GLU A 77 -5.46 23.87 17.72
CA GLU A 77 -5.47 25.23 18.28
C GLU A 77 -6.87 25.60 18.73
N LEU A 78 -7.90 25.34 17.91
CA LEU A 78 -9.28 25.60 18.24
C LEU A 78 -9.79 24.72 19.39
N ALA A 79 -9.54 23.39 19.30
CA ALA A 79 -10.05 22.43 20.29
C ALA A 79 -9.45 22.63 21.69
N LEU A 80 -8.18 23.04 21.78
CA LEU A 80 -7.46 23.20 23.05
C LEU A 80 -7.33 24.66 23.51
N ALA A 81 -7.89 25.61 22.76
CA ALA A 81 -7.72 27.04 22.95
C ALA A 81 -6.23 27.44 23.13
N ARG A 82 -5.34 26.74 22.44
CA ARG A 82 -3.89 26.99 22.46
C ARG A 82 -3.44 27.51 21.11
N LYS A 83 -2.50 28.45 21.16
CA LYS A 83 -1.75 28.79 19.95
C LYS A 83 -0.64 27.76 19.76
N ILE A 84 -0.82 26.88 18.81
CA ILE A 84 0.21 25.91 18.42
C ILE A 84 1.08 26.58 17.37
N ASN A 85 2.31 26.86 17.72
CA ASN A 85 3.25 27.53 16.84
C ASN A 85 3.92 26.49 15.91
N GLN A 86 3.13 25.88 15.00
CA GLN A 86 3.62 24.89 14.04
C GLN A 86 3.51 25.42 12.62
N ALA A 87 4.58 25.29 11.87
CA ALA A 87 4.56 25.56 10.44
C ALA A 87 3.65 24.55 9.73
N ASN A 88 2.91 25.00 8.71
CA ASN A 88 2.04 24.13 7.88
C ASN A 88 2.82 23.08 7.09
N CYS A 89 4.11 23.27 6.86
CA CYS A 89 4.99 22.30 6.25
C CYS A 89 6.03 21.81 7.25
N TRP A 90 5.90 20.55 7.64
CA TRP A 90 6.76 19.96 8.66
C TRP A 90 8.13 19.56 8.13
N MET A 91 8.22 19.23 6.84
CA MET A 91 9.46 18.76 6.20
C MET A 91 10.45 19.88 5.93
N ASP A 92 9.99 21.12 5.84
CA ASP A 92 10.88 22.24 5.60
C ASP A 92 11.77 22.50 6.82
N ASN A 93 13.07 22.66 6.58
CA ASN A 93 14.08 22.92 7.60
C ASN A 93 14.20 21.85 8.70
N LEU A 94 13.83 20.60 8.41
CA LEU A 94 14.27 19.46 9.20
C LEU A 94 15.76 19.23 8.93
N GLU A 95 16.55 19.11 9.97
CA GLU A 95 17.97 18.79 9.85
C GLU A 95 18.19 17.29 9.99
N VAL A 96 19.16 16.77 9.22
CA VAL A 96 19.60 15.37 9.34
C VAL A 96 20.43 15.23 10.60
N ASP A 97 19.93 14.44 11.54
CA ASP A 97 20.64 14.10 12.77
C ASP A 97 21.61 12.93 12.53
N SER A 98 21.15 11.90 11.85
CA SER A 98 21.95 10.72 11.53
C SER A 98 21.31 9.87 10.42
N VAL A 99 22.11 9.00 9.82
CA VAL A 99 21.67 7.92 8.94
C VAL A 99 22.18 6.61 9.53
N ILE A 100 21.26 5.64 9.73
CA ILE A 100 21.60 4.32 10.27
C ILE A 100 21.23 3.28 9.21
N TYR A 101 22.21 2.48 8.82
CA TYR A 101 22.03 1.34 7.93
C TYR A 101 21.73 0.10 8.76
N GLN A 102 20.67 -0.62 8.42
CA GLN A 102 20.29 -1.86 9.08
C GLN A 102 21.02 -3.05 8.44
N PRO A 103 21.16 -4.18 9.14
CA PRO A 103 21.58 -5.43 8.54
C PRO A 103 20.73 -5.81 7.33
N ALA A 104 21.36 -6.32 6.28
CA ALA A 104 20.64 -6.84 5.12
C ALA A 104 19.68 -7.96 5.54
N VAL A 105 18.52 -7.99 4.88
CA VAL A 105 17.51 -9.03 5.06
C VAL A 105 17.53 -9.91 3.81
N ASP A 106 17.50 -11.23 4.02
CA ASP A 106 17.39 -12.25 2.98
C ASP A 106 16.64 -13.44 3.57
N LYS A 107 15.37 -13.58 3.23
CA LYS A 107 14.49 -14.64 3.74
C LYS A 107 13.43 -15.01 2.72
N THR A 108 12.80 -16.16 2.91
CA THR A 108 11.65 -16.60 2.14
C THR A 108 10.45 -16.82 3.05
N TRP A 109 9.25 -16.69 2.48
CA TRP A 109 8.00 -17.01 3.15
C TRP A 109 6.97 -17.57 2.17
N HIS A 110 5.88 -18.13 2.69
CA HIS A 110 4.86 -18.82 1.91
C HIS A 110 3.51 -18.13 2.11
N PRO A 111 2.98 -17.46 1.08
CA PRO A 111 1.65 -16.88 1.15
C PRO A 111 0.57 -17.98 1.12
N LEU A 112 -0.57 -17.70 1.75
CA LEU A 112 -1.73 -18.60 1.73
C LEU A 112 -2.38 -18.69 0.34
N TYR A 113 -2.21 -17.67 -0.48
CA TYR A 113 -2.77 -17.55 -1.82
C TYR A 113 -1.88 -16.64 -2.66
N GLY A 114 -2.16 -16.57 -3.96
CA GLY A 114 -1.47 -15.67 -4.87
C GLY A 114 -0.87 -16.42 -6.06
N GLU A 115 -0.03 -15.74 -6.80
CA GLU A 115 0.59 -16.25 -8.02
C GLU A 115 1.75 -17.21 -7.73
N ARG A 116 2.40 -17.05 -6.58
CA ARG A 116 3.58 -17.82 -6.15
C ARG A 116 3.34 -18.50 -4.82
N SER A 117 3.88 -19.68 -4.68
CA SER A 117 3.86 -20.46 -3.42
C SER A 117 5.03 -20.11 -2.48
N THR A 118 6.04 -19.44 -3.00
CA THR A 118 7.24 -19.00 -2.25
C THR A 118 7.60 -17.61 -2.73
N ILE A 119 7.78 -16.71 -1.78
CA ILE A 119 8.19 -15.33 -2.01
C ILE A 119 9.53 -15.10 -1.34
N HIS A 120 10.43 -14.45 -2.07
CA HIS A 120 11.73 -14.03 -1.58
C HIS A 120 11.65 -12.58 -1.09
N ASP A 121 12.11 -12.33 0.13
CA ASP A 121 12.14 -11.00 0.75
C ASP A 121 13.60 -10.65 1.04
N ALA A 122 14.27 -10.02 0.07
CA ALA A 122 15.66 -9.64 0.16
C ALA A 122 15.86 -8.14 -0.10
N TYR A 123 16.39 -7.42 0.88
CA TYR A 123 16.61 -5.99 0.77
C TYR A 123 17.70 -5.47 1.68
N ASN A 124 18.27 -4.33 1.31
CA ASN A 124 19.04 -3.47 2.19
C ASN A 124 18.15 -2.35 2.72
N ALA A 125 18.39 -1.90 3.95
CA ALA A 125 17.59 -0.86 4.58
C ALA A 125 18.43 0.21 5.27
N ALA A 126 17.89 1.42 5.31
CA ALA A 126 18.46 2.54 6.06
C ALA A 126 17.34 3.43 6.60
N THR A 127 17.60 4.07 7.74
CA THR A 127 16.72 5.09 8.31
C THR A 127 17.49 6.40 8.44
N MET A 128 16.92 7.47 7.88
CA MET A 128 17.39 8.83 8.07
C MET A 128 16.57 9.48 9.18
N TYR A 129 17.23 9.91 10.23
CA TYR A 129 16.64 10.58 11.40
C TYR A 129 16.73 12.09 11.22
N LEU A 130 15.60 12.75 11.37
CA LEU A 130 15.44 14.18 11.13
C LEU A 130 14.82 14.85 12.35
N SER A 131 15.24 16.10 12.66
CA SER A 131 14.63 16.91 13.71
C SER A 131 14.61 18.40 13.38
N LYS A 132 13.66 19.12 13.97
CA LYS A 132 13.60 20.58 13.96
C LYS A 132 14.61 21.14 14.96
N LYS A 133 15.36 22.16 14.56
CA LYS A 133 16.31 22.88 15.45
C LYS A 133 15.78 24.24 15.92
N ASP A 134 14.46 24.44 15.86
CA ASP A 134 13.76 25.66 16.27
C ASP A 134 13.34 25.67 17.76
N GLY A 135 13.83 24.71 18.53
CA GLY A 135 13.48 24.52 19.94
C GLY A 135 12.27 23.61 20.19
N SER A 136 11.49 23.26 19.17
CA SER A 136 10.39 22.29 19.27
C SER A 136 10.89 20.86 19.41
N ASN A 137 12.05 20.56 18.83
CA ASN A 137 12.66 19.24 18.76
C ASN A 137 11.73 18.17 18.12
N TYR A 138 10.85 18.60 17.23
CA TYR A 138 10.01 17.68 16.46
C TYR A 138 10.86 16.77 15.59
N ARG A 139 10.43 15.51 15.45
CA ARG A 139 11.17 14.47 14.76
C ARG A 139 10.32 13.84 13.66
N LEU A 140 10.99 13.48 12.59
CA LEU A 140 10.46 12.67 11.52
C LEU A 140 11.57 11.79 10.96
N ASN A 141 11.29 10.53 10.70
CA ASN A 141 12.26 9.64 10.09
C ASN A 141 11.83 9.32 8.65
N ILE A 142 12.80 9.09 7.78
CA ILE A 142 12.57 8.48 6.47
C ILE A 142 13.15 7.07 6.54
N GLU A 143 12.26 6.07 6.46
CA GLU A 143 12.65 4.66 6.35
C GLU A 143 12.72 4.29 4.88
N VAL A 144 13.82 3.62 4.49
CA VAL A 144 14.10 3.27 3.10
C VAL A 144 14.49 1.80 3.01
N ARG A 145 13.91 1.09 2.04
CA ARG A 145 14.30 -0.26 1.64
C ARG A 145 14.63 -0.28 0.16
N ALA A 146 15.74 -0.91 -0.19
CA ALA A 146 16.16 -1.12 -1.57
C ALA A 146 16.12 -2.61 -1.89
N TYR A 147 15.22 -2.99 -2.76
CA TYR A 147 15.03 -4.32 -3.32
C TYR A 147 15.62 -4.37 -4.74
N ASP A 148 15.91 -5.55 -5.25
CA ASP A 148 16.32 -5.68 -6.66
C ASP A 148 15.12 -5.46 -7.62
N GLU A 149 13.89 -5.51 -7.12
CA GLU A 149 12.64 -5.17 -7.81
C GLU A 149 12.32 -3.67 -7.80
N GLY A 150 12.84 -2.91 -6.83
CA GLY A 150 12.52 -1.49 -6.68
C GLY A 150 12.97 -0.87 -5.37
N ILE A 151 12.65 0.41 -5.23
CA ILE A 151 12.89 1.20 -4.03
C ILE A 151 11.56 1.44 -3.32
N ALA A 152 11.56 1.29 -2.00
CA ALA A 152 10.45 1.68 -1.14
C ALA A 152 10.92 2.64 -0.06
N PHE A 153 10.11 3.68 0.23
CA PHE A 153 10.34 4.55 1.37
C PHE A 153 9.04 5.01 1.99
N ARG A 154 9.10 5.37 3.28
CA ARG A 154 7.96 5.93 4.01
C ARG A 154 8.42 6.94 5.05
N TYR A 155 7.46 7.72 5.55
CA TYR A 155 7.67 8.63 6.67
C TYR A 155 7.23 7.96 7.96
N PHE A 156 8.06 8.09 8.99
CA PHE A 156 7.77 7.57 10.32
C PHE A 156 7.79 8.71 11.34
N PHE A 157 6.69 8.90 12.05
CA PHE A 157 6.55 9.84 13.14
C PHE A 157 6.87 9.13 14.45
N PRO A 158 8.06 9.34 15.06
CA PRO A 158 8.38 8.74 16.34
C PRO A 158 7.59 9.41 17.47
N GLU A 159 7.52 8.76 18.61
CA GLU A 159 6.92 9.36 19.79
C GLU A 159 7.57 10.70 20.14
N HIS A 160 6.73 11.67 20.51
CA HIS A 160 7.17 12.98 20.98
C HIS A 160 6.24 13.46 22.09
N PRO A 161 6.75 13.80 23.30
CA PRO A 161 5.93 14.15 24.46
C PRO A 161 4.97 15.32 24.27
N GLN A 162 5.27 16.22 23.33
CA GLN A 162 4.50 17.43 23.06
C GLN A 162 3.76 17.43 21.71
N ALA A 163 3.90 16.33 20.93
CA ALA A 163 3.35 16.25 19.58
C ALA A 163 2.81 14.83 19.32
N ILE A 164 1.76 14.47 20.05
CA ILE A 164 1.14 13.14 19.98
C ILE A 164 0.21 13.03 18.78
N PHE A 165 -0.45 14.12 18.41
CA PHE A 165 -1.47 14.14 17.36
C PHE A 165 -1.04 15.03 16.20
N HIS A 166 -1.23 14.55 14.97
CA HIS A 166 -1.01 15.33 13.76
C HIS A 166 -2.16 15.13 12.79
N LYS A 167 -2.40 16.14 11.95
CA LYS A 167 -3.27 16.04 10.78
C LYS A 167 -2.44 16.21 9.53
N VAL A 168 -2.32 15.16 8.75
CA VAL A 168 -1.69 15.20 7.43
C VAL A 168 -2.73 15.67 6.43
N VAL A 169 -2.47 16.78 5.74
CA VAL A 169 -3.40 17.38 4.77
C VAL A 169 -2.87 17.36 3.34
N GLY A 170 -1.62 16.97 3.14
CA GLY A 170 -1.01 16.86 1.83
C GLY A 170 0.20 15.93 1.82
N ASP A 171 0.36 15.22 0.74
CA ASP A 171 1.56 14.47 0.40
C ASP A 171 2.32 15.27 -0.67
N LEU A 172 3.45 15.84 -0.28
CA LEU A 172 4.27 16.70 -1.12
C LEU A 172 5.35 15.93 -1.90
N THR A 173 5.30 14.60 -1.85
CA THR A 173 6.24 13.73 -2.57
C THR A 173 6.07 13.93 -4.07
N GLU A 174 7.17 14.25 -4.72
CA GLU A 174 7.27 14.42 -6.18
C GLU A 174 7.92 13.19 -6.82
N TYR A 175 7.64 13.01 -8.12
CA TYR A 175 8.30 12.03 -8.98
C TYR A 175 8.66 12.74 -10.29
N THR A 176 9.91 13.17 -10.41
CA THR A 176 10.41 13.91 -11.57
C THR A 176 11.04 12.95 -12.56
N PHE A 177 10.59 13.01 -13.80
CA PHE A 177 11.09 12.17 -14.88
C PHE A 177 11.85 12.98 -15.93
N SER A 178 12.66 12.30 -16.73
CA SER A 178 13.29 12.90 -17.90
C SER A 178 12.24 13.40 -18.92
N SER A 179 12.56 14.47 -19.64
CA SER A 179 11.69 15.01 -20.68
C SER A 179 11.37 13.95 -21.74
N GLY A 180 10.10 13.84 -22.12
CA GLY A 180 9.60 12.83 -23.04
C GLY A 180 9.04 11.57 -22.36
N ALA A 181 9.05 11.48 -21.02
CA ALA A 181 8.38 10.42 -20.29
C ALA A 181 6.86 10.49 -20.51
N VAL A 182 6.23 9.33 -20.64
CA VAL A 182 4.78 9.16 -20.80
C VAL A 182 4.24 8.15 -19.80
N ALA A 183 3.00 8.34 -19.37
CA ALA A 183 2.33 7.44 -18.44
C ALA A 183 1.11 6.77 -19.08
N TRP A 184 0.84 5.55 -18.67
CA TRP A 184 -0.37 4.80 -18.99
C TRP A 184 -1.36 5.00 -17.85
N THR A 185 -2.38 5.82 -18.08
CA THR A 185 -3.23 6.39 -17.02
C THR A 185 -4.66 5.89 -17.10
N GLU A 186 -5.30 5.72 -15.95
CA GLU A 186 -6.75 5.63 -15.82
C GLU A 186 -7.22 6.56 -14.70
N GLN A 187 -8.41 7.15 -14.82
CA GLN A 187 -8.92 8.11 -13.83
C GLN A 187 -9.63 7.44 -12.65
N TRP A 188 -10.21 6.27 -12.87
CA TRP A 188 -10.86 5.42 -11.85
C TRP A 188 -10.83 3.97 -12.32
N ALA A 189 -10.94 3.03 -11.41
CA ALA A 189 -11.03 1.61 -11.74
C ALA A 189 -12.15 1.37 -12.78
N GLN A 190 -11.85 0.70 -13.90
CA GLN A 190 -12.70 0.49 -15.07
C GLN A 190 -12.77 1.67 -16.06
N ALA A 191 -12.00 2.72 -15.87
CA ALA A 191 -11.84 3.74 -16.90
C ALA A 191 -10.99 3.21 -18.08
N PRO A 192 -11.12 3.82 -19.27
CA PRO A 192 -10.18 3.55 -20.37
C PRO A 192 -8.75 3.94 -19.98
N PHE A 193 -7.78 3.14 -20.39
CA PHE A 193 -6.39 3.53 -20.30
C PHE A 193 -6.04 4.54 -21.39
N GLU A 194 -5.33 5.60 -21.02
CA GLU A 194 -4.82 6.63 -21.91
C GLU A 194 -3.31 6.75 -21.76
N ARG A 195 -2.61 6.94 -22.88
CA ARG A 195 -1.16 7.21 -22.89
C ARG A 195 -0.93 8.70 -22.97
N LEU A 196 -0.51 9.32 -21.88
CA LEU A 196 -0.35 10.76 -21.73
C LEU A 196 1.09 11.14 -21.41
N ALA A 197 1.56 12.26 -21.94
CA ALA A 197 2.78 12.90 -21.44
C ALA A 197 2.58 13.32 -19.97
N ILE A 198 3.65 13.26 -19.15
CA ILE A 198 3.56 13.58 -17.72
C ILE A 198 2.89 14.94 -17.48
N ASN A 199 3.25 15.95 -18.29
CA ASN A 199 2.71 17.31 -18.14
C ASN A 199 1.23 17.43 -18.53
N ASP A 200 0.66 16.44 -19.21
CA ASP A 200 -0.73 16.45 -19.69
C ASP A 200 -1.71 15.75 -18.74
N ILE A 201 -1.23 15.17 -17.65
CA ILE A 201 -2.04 14.53 -16.61
C ILE A 201 -2.66 15.64 -15.73
N LYS A 202 -3.77 16.22 -16.19
CA LYS A 202 -4.45 17.35 -15.51
C LYS A 202 -5.45 16.93 -14.44
N LEU A 203 -5.95 15.70 -14.51
CA LEU A 203 -6.84 15.12 -13.53
C LEU A 203 -6.13 14.00 -12.77
N PRO A 204 -6.46 13.79 -11.50
CA PRO A 204 -5.86 12.71 -10.73
C PRO A 204 -6.09 11.34 -11.35
N VAL A 205 -5.02 10.55 -11.48
CA VAL A 205 -5.01 9.19 -12.05
C VAL A 205 -4.66 8.15 -11.00
N GLU A 206 -5.16 6.95 -11.20
CA GLU A 206 -5.02 5.82 -10.28
C GLU A 206 -3.58 5.29 -10.21
N ARG A 207 -3.37 4.42 -9.28
CA ARG A 207 -2.20 3.55 -9.14
C ARG A 207 -2.63 2.06 -9.20
N ALA A 208 -1.75 1.16 -9.61
CA ALA A 208 -0.32 1.41 -9.92
C ALA A 208 -0.20 2.16 -11.25
N LEU A 209 0.60 3.23 -11.27
CA LEU A 209 0.82 4.03 -12.49
C LEU A 209 2.08 3.55 -13.20
N THR A 210 1.93 3.15 -14.47
CA THR A 210 3.07 2.75 -15.31
C THR A 210 3.57 3.93 -16.13
N VAL A 211 4.89 4.17 -16.11
CA VAL A 211 5.57 5.23 -16.84
C VAL A 211 6.62 4.62 -17.76
N GLU A 212 6.60 5.03 -19.02
CA GLU A 212 7.61 4.72 -20.04
C GLU A 212 8.60 5.87 -20.13
N LEU A 213 9.88 5.59 -19.91
CA LEU A 213 10.95 6.58 -19.98
C LEU A 213 11.62 6.59 -21.36
N PRO A 214 12.09 7.76 -21.85
CA PRO A 214 12.73 7.86 -23.15
C PRO A 214 14.07 7.10 -23.24
N ASN A 215 14.68 6.73 -22.11
CA ASN A 215 15.87 5.89 -22.04
C ASN A 215 15.57 4.37 -22.14
N GLY A 216 14.30 4.01 -22.42
CA GLY A 216 13.85 2.63 -22.60
C GLY A 216 13.48 1.90 -21.32
N LEU A 217 13.53 2.56 -20.16
CA LEU A 217 13.07 1.97 -18.89
C LEU A 217 11.56 2.09 -18.74
N TRP A 218 11.01 1.12 -17.99
CA TRP A 218 9.63 1.11 -17.53
C TRP A 218 9.63 1.26 -16.01
N VAL A 219 8.71 2.07 -15.50
CA VAL A 219 8.60 2.39 -14.08
C VAL A 219 7.17 2.12 -13.62
N ALA A 220 7.00 1.54 -12.45
CA ALA A 220 5.71 1.50 -11.77
C ALA A 220 5.77 2.26 -10.46
N LEU A 221 4.78 3.13 -10.25
CA LEU A 221 4.57 3.86 -8.99
C LEU A 221 3.35 3.28 -8.28
N THR A 222 3.54 2.80 -7.06
CA THR A 222 2.45 2.27 -6.24
C THR A 222 2.75 2.44 -4.75
N ASP A 223 1.91 1.89 -3.90
CA ASP A 223 2.08 1.90 -2.44
C ASP A 223 1.90 0.48 -1.88
N ALA A 224 2.34 0.30 -0.64
CA ALA A 224 2.04 -0.87 0.18
C ALA A 224 1.79 -0.46 1.63
N ASP A 225 1.25 -1.39 2.43
CA ASP A 225 0.90 -1.13 3.84
C ASP A 225 -0.05 0.07 3.96
N VAL A 226 -1.09 0.06 3.11
CA VAL A 226 -2.09 1.14 3.02
C VAL A 226 -3.21 0.88 4.03
N ASP A 227 -2.81 0.60 5.24
CA ASP A 227 -3.69 0.49 6.39
C ASP A 227 -3.77 1.85 7.09
N ASP A 228 -4.94 2.21 7.61
CA ASP A 228 -5.16 3.46 8.33
C ASP A 228 -4.68 4.73 7.56
N TRP A 229 -4.93 4.77 6.26
CA TRP A 229 -4.58 5.89 5.38
C TRP A 229 -5.74 6.24 4.45
N CYS A 230 -5.59 7.27 3.62
CA CYS A 230 -6.56 7.59 2.57
C CYS A 230 -6.04 7.18 1.18
N LEU A 231 -6.96 7.05 0.21
CA LEU A 231 -6.57 6.91 -1.19
C LEU A 231 -5.73 8.11 -1.61
N THR A 232 -4.62 7.84 -2.30
CA THR A 232 -3.82 8.85 -2.98
C THR A 232 -3.78 8.55 -4.47
N LYS A 233 -3.72 9.58 -5.31
CA LYS A 233 -3.62 9.52 -6.77
C LYS A 233 -2.45 10.37 -7.23
N PHE A 234 -2.15 10.32 -8.53
CA PHE A 234 -1.11 11.13 -9.13
C PHE A 234 -1.69 12.20 -10.06
N VAL A 235 -1.06 13.37 -10.12
CA VAL A 235 -1.37 14.44 -11.06
C VAL A 235 -0.09 15.15 -11.46
N ALA A 236 -0.06 15.78 -12.62
CA ALA A 236 1.08 16.61 -13.02
C ALA A 236 1.30 17.77 -12.02
N SER A 237 2.56 18.00 -11.64
CA SER A 237 2.92 19.13 -10.79
C SER A 237 2.51 20.45 -11.46
N PRO A 238 1.84 21.36 -10.74
CA PRO A 238 1.49 22.66 -11.29
C PRO A 238 2.69 23.61 -11.44
N THR A 239 3.81 23.30 -10.80
CA THR A 239 4.98 24.20 -10.68
C THR A 239 6.25 23.63 -11.29
N LYS A 240 6.32 22.33 -11.55
CA LYS A 240 7.55 21.66 -12.01
C LYS A 240 7.27 20.74 -13.19
N GLN A 241 7.97 20.97 -14.30
CA GLN A 241 7.81 20.19 -15.52
C GLN A 241 8.24 18.73 -15.34
N ASN A 242 7.61 17.83 -16.10
CA ASN A 242 7.89 16.39 -16.11
C ASN A 242 7.82 15.74 -14.72
N THR A 243 6.99 16.28 -13.84
CA THR A 243 6.90 15.88 -12.44
C THR A 243 5.46 15.52 -12.09
N LEU A 244 5.27 14.37 -11.45
CA LEU A 244 4.03 14.00 -10.79
C LEU A 244 4.09 14.40 -9.32
N THR A 245 2.93 14.70 -8.74
CA THR A 245 2.71 14.89 -7.31
C THR A 245 1.61 13.97 -6.83
N SER A 246 1.65 13.60 -5.56
CA SER A 246 0.57 12.87 -4.92
C SER A 246 -0.61 13.80 -4.58
N VAL A 247 -1.82 13.27 -4.74
CA VAL A 247 -3.06 13.92 -4.32
C VAL A 247 -3.75 13.02 -3.30
N MET A 248 -3.94 13.51 -2.09
CA MET A 248 -4.69 12.81 -1.03
C MET A 248 -6.19 13.06 -1.18
N TYR A 249 -6.99 11.99 -1.08
CA TYR A 249 -8.46 12.12 -1.16
C TYR A 249 -9.04 12.84 0.07
N SER A 250 -8.47 12.64 1.23
CA SER A 250 -8.87 13.31 2.47
C SER A 250 -7.68 13.52 3.39
N PRO A 251 -7.76 14.46 4.34
CA PRO A 251 -6.82 14.51 5.45
C PRO A 251 -6.80 13.20 6.24
N VAL A 252 -5.66 12.93 6.88
CA VAL A 252 -5.44 11.78 7.77
C VAL A 252 -5.08 12.28 9.15
N ASP A 253 -5.82 11.85 10.16
CA ASP A 253 -5.51 12.11 11.56
C ASP A 253 -4.64 10.96 12.10
N ILE A 254 -3.49 11.27 12.64
CA ILE A 254 -2.54 10.26 13.15
C ILE A 254 -2.21 10.50 14.62
N VAL A 255 -1.87 9.43 15.30
CA VAL A 255 -1.35 9.40 16.67
C VAL A 255 0.04 8.81 16.63
N THR A 256 1.03 9.49 17.17
CA THR A 256 2.40 8.98 17.21
C THR A 256 2.52 7.85 18.26
N TYR A 257 3.32 6.80 18.01
CA TYR A 257 4.13 6.64 16.79
C TYR A 257 3.28 6.22 15.59
N TYR A 258 3.67 6.62 14.39
CA TYR A 258 2.90 6.30 13.19
C TYR A 258 3.80 6.18 11.95
N ALA A 259 3.59 5.16 11.14
CA ALA A 259 4.23 4.99 9.84
C ALA A 259 3.22 5.26 8.71
N THR A 260 3.60 6.10 7.73
CA THR A 260 2.78 6.24 6.51
C THR A 260 2.90 4.98 5.64
N PRO A 261 2.00 4.76 4.67
CA PRO A 261 2.22 3.75 3.66
C PRO A 261 3.59 3.86 2.97
N TRP A 262 4.11 2.72 2.54
CA TRP A 262 5.30 2.69 1.70
C TRP A 262 4.98 3.26 0.32
N LYS A 263 5.84 4.12 -0.16
CA LYS A 263 5.88 4.59 -1.55
C LYS A 263 6.86 3.72 -2.30
N ILE A 264 6.40 3.11 -3.39
CA ILE A 264 7.17 2.15 -4.17
C ILE A 264 7.47 2.71 -5.55
N ILE A 265 8.72 2.61 -5.95
CA ILE A 265 9.23 2.96 -7.27
C ILE A 265 9.93 1.71 -7.81
N MET A 266 9.25 0.99 -8.70
CA MET A 266 9.81 -0.15 -9.41
C MET A 266 10.37 0.32 -10.75
N ALA A 267 11.46 -0.28 -11.21
CA ALA A 267 11.99 -0.02 -12.54
C ALA A 267 12.48 -1.31 -13.20
N ALA A 268 12.28 -1.39 -14.51
CA ALA A 268 12.62 -2.57 -15.30
C ALA A 268 12.98 -2.22 -16.74
N ASP A 269 13.67 -3.13 -17.44
CA ASP A 269 13.99 -2.99 -18.87
C ASP A 269 12.77 -3.30 -19.76
N LYS A 270 11.77 -4.04 -19.25
CA LYS A 270 10.53 -4.40 -19.97
C LYS A 270 9.31 -4.22 -19.08
N PRO A 271 8.14 -3.84 -19.65
CA PRO A 271 6.93 -3.63 -18.85
C PRO A 271 6.42 -4.91 -18.17
N GLY A 272 6.62 -6.09 -18.79
CA GLY A 272 6.22 -7.37 -18.19
C GLY A 272 6.97 -7.72 -16.91
N GLU A 273 8.22 -7.28 -16.77
CA GLU A 273 9.01 -7.50 -15.56
C GLU A 273 8.41 -6.78 -14.34
N LEU A 274 7.69 -5.65 -14.54
CA LEU A 274 6.99 -4.97 -13.46
C LEU A 274 5.87 -5.83 -12.84
N LEU A 275 5.21 -6.69 -13.66
CA LEU A 275 4.23 -7.66 -13.16
C LEU A 275 4.90 -8.83 -12.44
N GLU A 276 6.07 -9.27 -12.91
CA GLU A 276 6.81 -10.37 -12.32
C GLU A 276 7.47 -9.97 -10.99
N HIS A 277 7.77 -8.69 -10.80
CA HIS A 277 8.42 -8.14 -9.62
C HIS A 277 7.45 -7.64 -8.54
N ASN A 278 6.17 -8.00 -8.60
CA ASN A 278 5.15 -7.52 -7.69
C ASN A 278 5.27 -8.04 -6.24
N ASP A 279 6.18 -8.97 -5.98
CA ASP A 279 6.44 -9.50 -4.64
C ASP A 279 6.90 -8.40 -3.66
N ILE A 280 7.55 -7.33 -4.13
CA ILE A 280 7.94 -6.18 -3.31
C ILE A 280 6.73 -5.57 -2.57
N ILE A 281 5.54 -5.55 -3.20
CA ILE A 281 4.32 -5.03 -2.57
C ILE A 281 3.92 -5.92 -1.40
N GLN A 282 4.00 -7.25 -1.55
CA GLN A 282 3.65 -8.20 -0.49
C GLN A 282 4.69 -8.15 0.64
N ASN A 283 5.97 -8.06 0.32
CA ASN A 283 7.09 -7.99 1.28
C ASN A 283 7.07 -6.74 2.16
N LEU A 284 6.42 -5.67 1.71
CA LEU A 284 6.30 -4.41 2.44
C LEU A 284 5.08 -4.36 3.38
N ASN A 285 4.15 -5.30 3.25
CA ASN A 285 3.03 -5.43 4.17
C ASN A 285 3.44 -6.23 5.41
N PRO A 286 2.80 -5.99 6.56
CA PRO A 286 3.06 -6.78 7.77
C PRO A 286 2.63 -8.24 7.57
N PRO A 287 3.20 -9.17 8.34
CA PRO A 287 2.79 -10.57 8.28
C PRO A 287 1.34 -10.75 8.74
N CYS A 288 0.70 -11.81 8.25
CA CYS A 288 -0.66 -12.17 8.66
C CYS A 288 -0.72 -12.45 10.18
N GLU A 289 -1.64 -11.80 10.88
CA GLU A 289 -1.85 -11.98 12.33
C GLU A 289 -2.84 -13.10 12.66
N ILE A 290 -3.52 -13.67 11.65
CA ILE A 290 -4.45 -14.79 11.86
C ILE A 290 -3.64 -16.05 12.14
N THR A 291 -3.77 -16.58 13.35
CA THR A 291 -2.99 -17.74 13.80
C THR A 291 -3.50 -19.07 13.27
N ASP A 292 -4.83 -19.22 13.09
CA ASP A 292 -5.47 -20.37 12.48
C ASP A 292 -5.96 -20.00 11.08
N THR A 293 -5.24 -20.47 10.07
CA THR A 293 -5.51 -20.20 8.66
C THR A 293 -6.06 -21.40 7.90
N ASP A 294 -6.27 -22.54 8.54
CA ASP A 294 -6.69 -23.79 7.91
C ASP A 294 -8.08 -23.70 7.24
N TRP A 295 -8.90 -22.76 7.67
CA TRP A 295 -10.21 -22.49 7.07
C TRP A 295 -10.15 -21.62 5.81
N ILE A 296 -9.03 -20.94 5.55
CA ILE A 296 -8.86 -20.09 4.36
C ILE A 296 -8.50 -20.97 3.17
N ARG A 297 -9.43 -21.11 2.24
CA ARG A 297 -9.28 -21.97 1.05
C ARG A 297 -9.45 -21.12 -0.20
N PRO A 298 -8.36 -20.63 -0.80
CA PRO A 298 -8.39 -19.87 -2.03
C PRO A 298 -8.89 -20.74 -3.21
N GLY A 299 -9.53 -20.09 -4.17
CA GLY A 299 -10.01 -20.80 -5.36
C GLY A 299 -10.77 -19.91 -6.33
N LYS A 300 -11.02 -20.45 -7.52
CA LYS A 300 -11.83 -19.77 -8.53
C LYS A 300 -13.29 -19.71 -8.08
N ILE A 301 -13.99 -18.66 -8.50
CA ILE A 301 -15.38 -18.45 -8.20
C ILE A 301 -16.18 -18.14 -9.47
N MET A 302 -17.35 -18.78 -9.62
CA MET A 302 -18.28 -18.53 -10.71
C MET A 302 -19.42 -17.64 -10.21
N ARG A 303 -19.68 -16.55 -10.93
CA ARG A 303 -20.80 -15.67 -10.63
C ARG A 303 -22.10 -16.26 -11.18
N GLU A 304 -23.09 -16.42 -10.32
CA GLU A 304 -24.48 -16.71 -10.71
C GLU A 304 -25.21 -15.40 -11.04
N THR A 305 -25.87 -15.32 -12.19
CA THR A 305 -26.43 -14.08 -12.72
C THR A 305 -27.96 -14.07 -12.80
N THR A 306 -28.62 -15.22 -12.67
CA THR A 306 -30.08 -15.32 -12.77
C THR A 306 -30.79 -14.94 -11.45
N ILE A 307 -30.08 -15.15 -10.33
CA ILE A 307 -30.59 -14.96 -8.95
C ILE A 307 -31.86 -15.78 -8.73
N THR A 308 -31.85 -17.03 -9.19
CA THR A 308 -32.94 -17.99 -9.00
C THR A 308 -32.40 -19.29 -8.42
N THR A 309 -33.28 -20.08 -7.81
CA THR A 309 -32.91 -21.39 -7.28
C THR A 309 -32.43 -22.33 -8.40
N GLU A 310 -33.13 -22.36 -9.54
CA GLU A 310 -32.81 -23.21 -10.69
C GLU A 310 -31.49 -22.82 -11.34
N GLY A 311 -31.24 -21.51 -11.53
CA GLY A 311 -29.98 -21.01 -12.09
C GLY A 311 -28.80 -21.29 -11.16
N ALA A 312 -28.99 -21.17 -9.85
CA ALA A 312 -27.97 -21.49 -8.87
C ALA A 312 -27.60 -22.99 -8.88
N ILE A 313 -28.61 -23.88 -8.96
CA ILE A 313 -28.37 -25.33 -9.09
C ILE A 313 -27.57 -25.64 -10.37
N ALA A 314 -27.96 -25.05 -11.50
CA ALA A 314 -27.25 -25.23 -12.78
C ALA A 314 -25.80 -24.70 -12.70
N THR A 315 -25.58 -23.56 -12.02
CA THR A 315 -24.24 -23.00 -11.82
C THR A 315 -23.40 -23.89 -10.89
N ILE A 316 -23.98 -24.47 -9.85
CA ILE A 316 -23.30 -25.42 -8.96
C ILE A 316 -22.89 -26.69 -9.73
N ASP A 317 -23.78 -27.23 -10.57
CA ASP A 317 -23.46 -28.41 -11.41
C ASP A 317 -22.30 -28.09 -12.37
N PHE A 318 -22.31 -26.91 -12.99
CA PHE A 318 -21.21 -26.45 -13.82
C PHE A 318 -19.90 -26.33 -13.01
N CYS A 319 -19.96 -25.70 -11.85
CA CYS A 319 -18.79 -25.54 -10.97
C CYS A 319 -18.20 -26.91 -10.59
N ALA A 320 -19.05 -27.84 -10.17
CA ALA A 320 -18.62 -29.20 -9.82
C ALA A 320 -17.96 -29.93 -10.99
N ALA A 321 -18.57 -29.85 -12.19
CA ALA A 321 -18.03 -30.49 -13.40
C ALA A 321 -16.69 -29.91 -13.86
N HIS A 322 -16.43 -28.64 -13.56
CA HIS A 322 -15.21 -27.91 -13.96
C HIS A 322 -14.21 -27.65 -12.82
N HIS A 323 -14.38 -28.30 -11.69
CA HIS A 323 -13.51 -28.14 -10.51
C HIS A 323 -13.36 -26.68 -10.04
N ILE A 324 -14.45 -25.90 -10.11
CA ILE A 324 -14.54 -24.55 -9.59
C ILE A 324 -15.11 -24.65 -8.17
N PRO A 325 -14.32 -24.33 -7.10
CA PRO A 325 -14.74 -24.61 -5.73
C PRO A 325 -15.85 -23.71 -5.21
N TYR A 326 -16.16 -22.59 -5.89
CA TYR A 326 -17.10 -21.60 -5.36
C TYR A 326 -18.06 -21.06 -6.40
N MET A 327 -19.30 -20.77 -5.94
CA MET A 327 -20.30 -19.98 -6.65
C MET A 327 -20.61 -18.70 -5.85
N LEU A 328 -20.83 -17.59 -6.54
CA LEU A 328 -21.13 -16.28 -5.95
C LEU A 328 -22.51 -15.79 -6.41
N PHE A 329 -23.38 -15.52 -5.45
CA PHE A 329 -24.44 -14.54 -5.66
C PHE A 329 -23.84 -13.15 -5.48
N ASP A 330 -23.59 -12.44 -6.58
CA ASP A 330 -23.02 -11.11 -6.52
C ASP A 330 -24.10 -10.16 -5.94
N TRP A 331 -24.69 -9.25 -6.62
CA TRP A 331 -25.73 -8.39 -6.06
C TRP A 331 -27.15 -8.92 -6.35
N GLN A 332 -28.19 -8.28 -5.79
CA GLN A 332 -29.61 -8.58 -6.03
C GLN A 332 -30.17 -9.89 -5.43
N TRP A 333 -29.41 -10.65 -4.65
CA TRP A 333 -29.96 -11.78 -3.92
C TRP A 333 -30.80 -11.34 -2.71
N TYR A 334 -30.63 -10.08 -2.29
CA TYR A 334 -31.54 -9.32 -1.41
C TYR A 334 -31.85 -7.97 -2.05
N MET A 335 -32.99 -7.33 -1.68
CA MET A 335 -33.42 -6.11 -2.35
C MET A 335 -34.02 -5.11 -1.35
N PRO A 336 -33.91 -3.82 -1.64
CA PRO A 336 -33.01 -3.19 -2.62
C PRO A 336 -31.54 -3.24 -2.13
N CYS A 337 -30.61 -3.81 -2.92
CA CYS A 337 -29.26 -4.11 -2.47
C CYS A 337 -28.34 -2.89 -2.33
N THR A 338 -28.69 -1.75 -2.92
CA THR A 338 -27.87 -0.52 -2.95
C THR A 338 -28.53 0.67 -2.25
N SER A 339 -29.68 0.48 -1.61
CA SER A 339 -30.38 1.55 -0.93
C SER A 339 -30.40 1.38 0.59
N HIS A 340 -30.81 2.43 1.27
CA HIS A 340 -30.95 2.45 2.73
C HIS A 340 -31.94 1.40 3.26
N ASP A 341 -32.96 1.05 2.48
CA ASP A 341 -34.01 0.09 2.84
C ASP A 341 -33.60 -1.37 2.59
N GLY A 342 -32.38 -1.59 2.08
CA GLY A 342 -31.82 -2.91 1.84
C GLY A 342 -31.74 -3.73 3.12
N ASP A 343 -32.20 -4.98 3.05
CA ASP A 343 -32.18 -5.93 4.17
C ASP A 343 -31.50 -7.23 3.73
N ALA A 344 -30.23 -7.35 4.03
CA ALA A 344 -29.41 -8.51 3.67
C ALA A 344 -29.73 -9.76 4.51
N THR A 345 -30.62 -9.68 5.49
CA THR A 345 -31.15 -10.84 6.20
C THR A 345 -32.32 -11.51 5.46
N LYS A 346 -32.81 -10.90 4.38
CA LYS A 346 -33.96 -11.39 3.59
C LYS A 346 -33.55 -11.70 2.16
N VAL A 347 -33.80 -12.92 1.77
CA VAL A 347 -33.57 -13.39 0.40
C VAL A 347 -34.74 -13.05 -0.50
N VAL A 348 -34.49 -12.73 -1.78
CA VAL A 348 -35.54 -12.52 -2.76
C VAL A 348 -36.39 -13.79 -2.94
N SER A 349 -37.70 -13.64 -3.20
CA SER A 349 -38.66 -14.75 -3.21
C SER A 349 -38.44 -15.86 -4.21
N LYS A 350 -37.69 -15.57 -5.31
CA LYS A 350 -37.33 -16.54 -6.35
C LYS A 350 -36.10 -17.39 -6.03
N LEU A 351 -35.47 -17.17 -4.86
CA LEU A 351 -34.26 -17.84 -4.43
C LEU A 351 -34.47 -18.54 -3.07
N ASP A 352 -34.38 -19.86 -3.06
CA ASP A 352 -34.36 -20.67 -1.85
C ASP A 352 -32.87 -20.87 -1.44
N MET A 353 -32.33 -19.92 -0.68
CA MET A 353 -30.94 -19.90 -0.26
C MET A 353 -30.54 -21.16 0.54
N PRO A 354 -31.32 -21.64 1.54
CA PRO A 354 -31.01 -22.87 2.25
C PRO A 354 -30.87 -24.09 1.33
N ARG A 355 -31.78 -24.23 0.36
CA ARG A 355 -31.75 -25.35 -0.62
C ARG A 355 -30.51 -25.26 -1.50
N VAL A 356 -30.18 -24.09 -2.00
CA VAL A 356 -28.99 -23.87 -2.86
C VAL A 356 -27.71 -24.20 -2.09
N ILE A 357 -27.58 -23.74 -0.86
CA ILE A 357 -26.39 -24.00 -0.02
C ILE A 357 -26.27 -25.49 0.30
N ALA A 358 -27.36 -26.15 0.64
CA ALA A 358 -27.37 -27.60 0.89
C ALA A 358 -26.90 -28.38 -0.33
N TYR A 359 -27.42 -28.02 -1.54
CA TYR A 359 -27.01 -28.63 -2.79
C TYR A 359 -25.54 -28.34 -3.13
N GLY A 360 -25.06 -27.10 -2.93
CA GLY A 360 -23.65 -26.76 -3.10
C GLY A 360 -22.74 -27.59 -2.20
N LYS A 361 -23.10 -27.78 -0.95
CA LYS A 361 -22.38 -28.63 0.00
C LYS A 361 -22.32 -30.10 -0.48
N GLU A 362 -23.43 -30.65 -0.99
CA GLU A 362 -23.49 -32.00 -1.57
C GLU A 362 -22.51 -32.16 -2.74
N LYS A 363 -22.44 -31.14 -3.59
CA LYS A 363 -21.57 -31.11 -4.80
C LYS A 363 -20.13 -30.66 -4.52
N GLY A 364 -19.79 -30.30 -3.29
CA GLY A 364 -18.46 -29.78 -2.93
C GLY A 364 -18.20 -28.35 -3.43
N VAL A 365 -19.25 -27.56 -3.70
CA VAL A 365 -19.17 -26.16 -4.15
C VAL A 365 -19.64 -25.24 -3.05
N GLY A 366 -18.78 -24.37 -2.56
CA GLY A 366 -19.09 -23.37 -1.56
C GLY A 366 -19.87 -22.17 -2.14
N VAL A 367 -20.82 -21.67 -1.37
CA VAL A 367 -21.64 -20.50 -1.79
C VAL A 367 -21.13 -19.25 -1.11
N TRP A 368 -20.81 -18.23 -1.92
CA TRP A 368 -20.48 -16.88 -1.49
C TRP A 368 -21.64 -15.93 -1.76
N VAL A 369 -21.73 -14.87 -0.97
CA VAL A 369 -22.72 -13.82 -1.17
C VAL A 369 -22.04 -12.46 -1.18
N TYR A 370 -22.57 -11.55 -2.01
CA TYR A 370 -22.21 -10.14 -1.99
C TYR A 370 -23.02 -9.41 -0.93
N VAL A 371 -22.38 -8.51 -0.18
CA VAL A 371 -23.09 -7.59 0.72
C VAL A 371 -22.57 -6.17 0.52
N ASN A 372 -23.50 -5.23 0.32
CA ASN A 372 -23.18 -3.82 0.20
C ASN A 372 -22.69 -3.24 1.53
N GLN A 373 -21.77 -2.29 1.51
CA GLN A 373 -21.28 -1.61 2.71
C GLN A 373 -22.40 -1.10 3.60
N HIS A 374 -23.44 -0.53 2.99
CA HIS A 374 -24.57 0.03 3.74
C HIS A 374 -25.29 -1.01 4.59
N ALA A 375 -25.56 -2.18 4.01
CA ALA A 375 -26.14 -3.31 4.73
C ALA A 375 -25.21 -3.85 5.80
N LEU A 376 -23.90 -3.96 5.52
CA LEU A 376 -22.90 -4.37 6.52
C LEU A 376 -22.87 -3.42 7.71
N MET A 377 -22.80 -2.12 7.49
CA MET A 377 -22.79 -1.13 8.58
C MET A 377 -24.04 -1.24 9.48
N LYS A 378 -25.20 -1.51 8.87
CA LYS A 378 -26.48 -1.60 9.56
C LYS A 378 -26.70 -2.93 10.26
N GLN A 379 -26.32 -4.06 9.65
CA GLN A 379 -26.77 -5.40 9.99
C GLN A 379 -25.66 -6.40 10.31
N MET A 380 -24.39 -6.02 10.33
CA MET A 380 -23.25 -6.95 10.46
C MET A 380 -23.44 -7.94 11.63
N ARG A 381 -23.93 -7.45 12.78
CA ARG A 381 -24.06 -8.26 14.02
C ARG A 381 -25.10 -9.37 13.91
N GLU A 382 -26.15 -9.19 13.11
CA GLU A 382 -27.19 -10.19 12.87
C GLU A 382 -26.93 -10.99 11.59
N LEU A 383 -26.32 -10.35 10.60
CA LEU A 383 -26.11 -10.93 9.29
C LEU A 383 -25.05 -12.05 9.32
N PHE A 384 -23.89 -11.84 9.93
CA PHE A 384 -22.83 -12.88 9.95
C PHE A 384 -23.25 -14.16 10.67
N PRO A 385 -23.92 -14.12 11.85
CA PRO A 385 -24.46 -15.34 12.44
C PRO A 385 -25.51 -16.03 11.54
N LEU A 386 -26.32 -15.27 10.80
CA LEU A 386 -27.30 -15.83 9.87
C LEU A 386 -26.61 -16.51 8.67
N LEU A 387 -25.63 -15.86 8.04
CA LEU A 387 -24.86 -16.41 6.93
C LEU A 387 -24.12 -17.69 7.35
N HIS A 388 -23.52 -17.69 8.54
CA HIS A 388 -22.88 -18.88 9.11
C HIS A 388 -23.90 -20.01 9.33
N LYS A 389 -25.08 -19.71 9.90
CA LYS A 389 -26.16 -20.69 10.09
C LYS A 389 -26.63 -21.28 8.76
N TRP A 390 -26.68 -20.50 7.70
CA TRP A 390 -27.03 -21.00 6.37
C TRP A 390 -25.92 -21.88 5.78
N GLY A 391 -24.66 -21.66 6.16
CA GLY A 391 -23.50 -22.36 5.61
C GLY A 391 -22.86 -21.62 4.44
N VAL A 392 -23.06 -20.31 4.36
CA VAL A 392 -22.30 -19.43 3.45
C VAL A 392 -20.82 -19.50 3.84
N VAL A 393 -19.92 -19.68 2.85
CA VAL A 393 -18.49 -19.88 3.09
C VAL A 393 -17.65 -18.62 2.87
N GLY A 394 -18.23 -17.56 2.33
CA GLY A 394 -17.53 -16.29 2.15
C GLY A 394 -18.45 -15.13 1.80
N VAL A 395 -17.97 -13.93 2.05
CA VAL A 395 -18.69 -12.67 1.76
C VAL A 395 -17.80 -11.80 0.89
N LYS A 396 -18.37 -11.32 -0.22
CA LYS A 396 -17.81 -10.23 -1.03
C LYS A 396 -18.44 -8.93 -0.55
N SER A 397 -17.67 -8.06 0.08
CA SER A 397 -18.12 -6.69 0.34
C SER A 397 -17.89 -5.82 -0.89
N GLY A 398 -18.90 -5.06 -1.29
CA GLY A 398 -18.81 -4.23 -2.49
C GLY A 398 -19.58 -2.91 -2.39
N PHE A 399 -19.38 -2.03 -3.37
CA PHE A 399 -19.77 -0.62 -3.34
C PHE A 399 -19.38 0.05 -2.03
N VAL A 400 -18.13 -0.24 -1.59
CA VAL A 400 -17.53 0.32 -0.39
C VAL A 400 -16.95 1.68 -0.74
N GLN A 401 -17.22 2.67 0.09
CA GLN A 401 -16.48 3.93 0.02
C GLN A 401 -15.08 3.69 0.61
N TYR A 402 -14.05 3.75 -0.21
CA TYR A 402 -12.68 3.39 0.15
C TYR A 402 -11.69 4.56 0.13
N ALA A 403 -12.12 5.73 -0.34
CA ALA A 403 -11.21 6.80 -0.69
C ALA A 403 -10.76 7.64 0.51
N SER A 404 -11.67 7.92 1.47
CA SER A 404 -11.30 8.71 2.64
C SER A 404 -10.65 7.86 3.73
N HIS A 405 -9.83 8.47 4.58
CA HIS A 405 -9.22 7.84 5.74
C HIS A 405 -10.23 7.04 6.58
N ARG A 406 -11.36 7.66 6.92
CA ARG A 406 -12.42 7.00 7.69
C ARG A 406 -12.89 5.68 7.08
N TRP A 407 -13.07 5.65 5.76
CA TRP A 407 -13.63 4.48 5.09
C TRP A 407 -12.57 3.44 4.72
N ALA A 408 -11.34 3.87 4.50
CA ALA A 408 -10.23 2.94 4.31
C ALA A 408 -9.92 2.17 5.60
N THR A 409 -10.05 2.82 6.75
CA THR A 409 -9.84 2.20 8.07
C THR A 409 -11.01 1.30 8.49
N TRP A 410 -12.24 1.59 8.05
CA TRP A 410 -13.43 0.80 8.38
C TRP A 410 -13.38 -0.57 7.71
#